data_5120d277471d48eef71d6ae1a4af58e1
#
_entry.id   5120d277471d48eef71d6ae1a4af58e1
#
_cell.length_a   1.000
_cell.length_b   1.000
_cell.length_c   1.000
_cell.angle_alpha   90.00
_cell.angle_beta   90.00
_cell.angle_gamma   90.00
#
_symmetry.space_group_name_H-M   'P 1'
#
loop_
_entity.id
_entity.type
_entity.pdbx_description
1 polymer ?
#
loop_
_entity_poly.entity_id
_entity_poly.type
_entity_poly.pdbx_seq_one_letter_code
_entity_poly.pdbx_strand_id
1 'polypeptide(L)'
;MGKLIKDQYFKTWQSMLDIDIQQEFSAIEKQELESHSFTFYTSVSVMSSSKIEGEQMELDSYVKHKMLNIEYLPELTEKPNDLYKAYLFAKENKLTQKNFLQAHLFISAHLLPKVQQGVIRTTEMLVME
;
A
#
# COMPACT_ATOMS: atom_id res chain seq x y z
N MET A 1 6.93 -7.43 -22.25
CA MET A 1 7.19 -7.70 -20.83
C MET A 1 7.28 -9.20 -20.64
N GLY A 2 8.41 -9.74 -20.23
CA GLY A 2 8.53 -11.16 -19.89
C GLY A 2 7.60 -11.55 -18.74
N LYS A 3 7.01 -12.74 -18.76
CA LYS A 3 6.24 -13.26 -17.62
C LYS A 3 7.18 -13.39 -16.41
N LEU A 4 6.92 -12.60 -15.37
CA LEU A 4 7.68 -12.61 -14.12
C LEU A 4 7.58 -13.97 -13.39
N ILE A 5 6.46 -14.66 -13.58
CA ILE A 5 6.19 -15.97 -12.96
C ILE A 5 5.82 -16.97 -14.04
N LYS A 6 6.44 -18.16 -14.01
CA LYS A 6 6.09 -19.25 -14.93
C LYS A 6 4.71 -19.80 -14.58
N ASP A 7 3.88 -20.08 -15.59
CA ASP A 7 2.52 -20.61 -15.43
C ASP A 7 2.47 -21.89 -14.55
N GLN A 8 3.50 -22.73 -14.60
CA GLN A 8 3.58 -23.93 -13.77
C GLN A 8 3.62 -23.62 -12.27
N TYR A 9 4.31 -22.56 -11.85
CA TYR A 9 4.37 -22.17 -10.44
C TYR A 9 3.04 -21.60 -9.97
N PHE A 10 2.37 -20.83 -10.82
CA PHE A 10 1.04 -20.33 -10.52
C PHE A 10 0.03 -21.48 -10.34
N LYS A 11 0.03 -22.48 -11.24
CA LYS A 11 -0.84 -23.66 -11.12
C LYS A 11 -0.55 -24.48 -9.87
N THR A 12 0.73 -24.67 -9.54
CA THR A 12 1.14 -25.39 -8.32
C THR A 12 0.64 -24.65 -7.08
N TRP A 13 0.85 -23.33 -7.01
CA TRP A 13 0.34 -22.51 -5.91
C TRP A 13 -1.18 -22.60 -5.80
N GLN A 14 -1.90 -22.46 -6.90
CA GLN A 14 -3.35 -22.55 -6.94
C GLN A 14 -3.87 -23.91 -6.43
N SER A 15 -3.19 -25.00 -6.76
CA SER A 15 -3.57 -26.33 -6.29
C SER A 15 -3.31 -26.58 -4.80
N MET A 16 -2.51 -25.75 -4.15
CA MET A 16 -2.22 -25.81 -2.71
C MET A 16 -3.24 -25.02 -1.86
N LEU A 17 -4.16 -24.29 -2.48
CA LEU A 17 -5.15 -23.51 -1.78
C LEU A 17 -6.37 -24.37 -1.44
N ASP A 18 -6.68 -24.46 -0.15
CA ASP A 18 -7.83 -25.23 0.38
C ASP A 18 -9.13 -24.43 0.39
N ILE A 19 -9.07 -23.14 0.04
CA ILE A 19 -10.20 -22.21 0.10
C ILE A 19 -10.45 -21.55 -1.24
N ASP A 20 -11.70 -21.19 -1.51
CA ASP A 20 -12.06 -20.30 -2.61
C ASP A 20 -11.73 -18.85 -2.21
N ILE A 21 -10.51 -18.40 -2.51
CA ILE A 21 -10.03 -17.05 -2.20
C ILE A 21 -10.96 -15.98 -2.77
N GLN A 22 -11.52 -16.19 -3.95
CA GLN A 22 -12.42 -15.21 -4.57
C GLN A 22 -13.72 -15.07 -3.79
N GLN A 23 -14.26 -16.17 -3.30
CA GLN A 23 -15.47 -16.17 -2.47
C GLN A 23 -15.21 -15.51 -1.12
N GLU A 24 -14.11 -15.85 -0.46
CA GLU A 24 -13.70 -15.24 0.81
C GLU A 24 -13.45 -13.74 0.66
N PHE A 25 -12.77 -13.32 -0.40
CA PHE A 25 -12.52 -11.91 -0.69
C PHE A 25 -13.83 -11.15 -0.94
N SER A 26 -14.77 -11.72 -1.70
CA SER A 26 -16.09 -11.11 -1.96
C SER A 26 -16.93 -11.00 -0.68
N ALA A 27 -16.77 -11.90 0.27
CA ALA A 27 -17.44 -11.82 1.57
C ALA A 27 -16.92 -10.63 2.40
N ILE A 28 -15.62 -10.31 2.31
CA ILE A 28 -15.01 -9.15 2.97
C ILE A 28 -15.52 -7.83 2.36
N GLU A 29 -15.63 -7.75 1.04
CA GLU A 29 -16.13 -6.55 0.34
C GLU A 29 -17.54 -6.13 0.76
N LYS A 30 -18.37 -7.07 1.20
CA LYS A 30 -19.74 -6.80 1.64
C LYS A 30 -19.84 -6.18 3.03
N GLN A 31 -18.75 -6.12 3.78
CA GLN A 31 -18.70 -5.45 5.08
C GLN A 31 -18.49 -3.95 4.86
N GLU A 32 -19.55 -3.17 5.02
CA GLU A 32 -19.42 -1.70 5.08
C GLU A 32 -18.71 -1.31 6.36
N LEU A 33 -17.47 -0.87 6.22
CA LEU A 33 -16.74 -0.25 7.31
C LEU A 33 -17.21 1.19 7.46
N GLU A 34 -17.67 1.57 8.65
CA GLU A 34 -17.92 2.96 9.00
C GLU A 34 -16.65 3.80 8.77
N SER A 35 -16.82 5.06 8.41
CA SER A 35 -15.70 5.95 8.06
C SER A 35 -14.61 6.03 9.13
N HIS A 36 -15.00 6.05 10.41
CA HIS A 36 -14.07 6.03 11.54
C HIS A 36 -13.26 4.73 11.61
N SER A 37 -13.92 3.59 11.41
CA SER A 37 -13.24 2.29 11.37
C SER A 37 -12.25 2.22 10.22
N PHE A 38 -12.63 2.74 9.05
CA PHE A 38 -11.74 2.80 7.89
C PHE A 38 -10.48 3.63 8.18
N THR A 39 -10.64 4.82 8.76
CA THR A 39 -9.51 5.67 9.14
C THR A 39 -8.58 4.98 10.13
N PHE A 40 -9.14 4.33 11.14
CA PHE A 40 -8.38 3.59 12.14
C PHE A 40 -7.58 2.44 11.49
N TYR A 41 -8.25 1.53 10.79
CA TYR A 41 -7.59 0.38 10.17
C TYR A 41 -6.58 0.76 9.09
N THR A 42 -6.88 1.78 8.31
CA THR A 42 -5.93 2.29 7.32
C THR A 42 -4.69 2.88 8.00
N SER A 43 -4.85 3.62 9.09
CA SER A 43 -3.73 4.17 9.86
C SER A 43 -2.84 3.06 10.45
N VAL A 44 -3.46 1.99 10.98
CA VAL A 44 -2.74 0.83 11.50
C VAL A 44 -1.96 0.14 10.37
N SER A 45 -2.58 -0.10 9.22
CA SER A 45 -1.94 -0.76 8.08
C SER A 45 -0.78 0.07 7.52
N VAL A 46 -1.00 1.37 7.36
CA VAL A 46 0.04 2.32 6.90
C VAL A 46 1.23 2.30 7.84
N MET A 47 0.99 2.46 9.14
CA MET A 47 2.11 2.55 10.10
C MET A 47 2.84 1.22 10.26
N SER A 48 2.13 0.10 10.24
CA SER A 48 2.75 -1.23 10.30
C SER A 48 3.65 -1.48 9.08
N SER A 49 3.20 -1.11 7.88
CA SER A 49 4.02 -1.19 6.66
C SER A 49 5.20 -0.22 6.72
N SER A 50 4.99 1.01 7.16
CA SER A 50 6.05 2.02 7.27
C SER A 50 7.13 1.63 8.29
N LYS A 51 6.78 0.93 9.37
CA LYS A 51 7.76 0.41 10.33
C LYS A 51 8.65 -0.68 9.75
N ILE A 52 8.16 -1.51 8.85
CA ILE A 52 8.98 -2.49 8.11
C ILE A 52 10.05 -1.76 7.29
N GLU A 53 9.72 -0.60 6.74
CA GLU A 53 10.64 0.26 5.97
C GLU A 53 11.52 1.17 6.85
N GLY A 54 11.42 1.06 8.17
CA GLY A 54 12.29 1.75 9.12
C GLY A 54 11.79 3.11 9.61
N GLU A 55 10.53 3.46 9.38
CA GLU A 55 9.95 4.71 9.90
C GLU A 55 9.88 4.72 11.43
N GLN A 56 10.19 5.87 12.02
CA GLN A 56 10.39 6.02 13.47
C GLN A 56 9.12 6.35 14.25
N MET A 57 8.07 6.81 13.57
CA MET A 57 6.84 7.21 14.25
C MET A 57 6.14 6.04 14.94
N GLU A 58 5.65 6.25 16.15
CA GLU A 58 4.89 5.23 16.88
C GLU A 58 3.46 5.08 16.33
N LEU A 59 2.95 3.84 16.34
CA LEU A 59 1.62 3.51 15.83
C LEU A 59 0.52 4.35 16.50
N ASP A 60 0.54 4.43 17.82
CA ASP A 60 -0.44 5.20 18.59
C ASP A 60 -0.43 6.69 18.22
N SER A 61 0.75 7.26 18.05
CA SER A 61 0.93 8.64 17.64
C SER A 61 0.38 8.90 16.23
N TYR A 62 0.62 7.97 15.29
CA TYR A 62 0.09 8.11 13.93
C TYR A 62 -1.43 7.96 13.87
N VAL A 63 -2.00 7.03 14.63
CA VAL A 63 -3.46 6.90 14.76
C VAL A 63 -4.07 8.21 15.31
N LYS A 64 -3.48 8.79 16.35
CA LYS A 64 -3.90 10.10 16.88
C LYS A 64 -3.76 11.22 15.86
N HIS A 65 -2.67 11.22 15.07
CA HIS A 65 -2.50 12.16 13.97
C HIS A 65 -3.67 12.12 12.98
N LYS A 66 -4.08 10.93 12.58
CA LYS A 66 -5.16 10.75 11.59
C LYS A 66 -6.57 10.93 12.16
N MET A 67 -6.82 10.49 13.38
CA MET A 67 -8.16 10.51 13.96
C MET A 67 -8.47 11.81 14.73
N LEU A 68 -7.45 12.41 15.34
CA LEU A 68 -7.60 13.58 16.22
C LEU A 68 -6.95 14.84 15.64
N ASN A 69 -6.38 14.78 14.43
CA ASN A 69 -5.67 15.87 13.76
C ASN A 69 -4.52 16.47 14.62
N ILE A 70 -3.85 15.63 15.41
CA ILE A 70 -2.67 16.06 16.16
C ILE A 70 -1.50 16.21 15.18
N GLU A 71 -0.88 17.37 15.15
CA GLU A 71 0.28 17.64 14.30
C GLU A 71 1.58 17.13 14.93
N TYR A 72 2.42 16.55 14.10
CA TYR A 72 3.78 16.10 14.41
C TYR A 72 4.75 16.70 13.41
N LEU A 73 6.05 16.55 13.67
CA LEU A 73 7.07 17.01 12.75
C LEU A 73 6.91 16.35 11.36
N PRO A 74 7.01 17.11 10.27
CA PRO A 74 6.79 16.59 8.92
C PRO A 74 7.63 15.36 8.57
N GLU A 75 8.88 15.33 8.98
CA GLU A 75 9.78 14.20 8.74
C GLU A 75 9.31 12.87 9.35
N LEU A 76 8.41 12.90 10.34
CA LEU A 76 7.82 11.71 10.95
C LEU A 76 6.55 11.24 10.21
N THR A 77 5.88 12.13 9.50
CA THR A 77 4.54 11.88 8.92
C THR A 77 4.50 11.87 7.40
N GLU A 78 5.48 12.46 6.71
CA GLU A 78 5.47 12.60 5.24
C GLU A 78 5.28 11.27 4.51
N LYS A 79 6.15 10.31 4.75
CA LYS A 79 6.11 9.02 4.06
C LYS A 79 4.90 8.16 4.48
N PRO A 80 4.55 8.03 5.78
CA PRO A 80 3.29 7.41 6.17
C PRO A 80 2.06 8.07 5.55
N ASN A 81 2.03 9.40 5.44
CA ASN A 81 0.94 10.12 4.80
C ASN A 81 0.87 9.90 3.29
N ASP A 82 2.00 9.74 2.61
CA ASP A 82 2.03 9.37 1.19
C ASP A 82 1.40 8.00 0.98
N LEU A 83 1.74 7.02 1.81
CA LEU A 83 1.13 5.69 1.77
C LEU A 83 -0.37 5.75 2.11
N TYR A 84 -0.76 6.52 3.12
CA TYR A 84 -2.17 6.73 3.48
C TYR A 84 -2.97 7.29 2.30
N LYS A 85 -2.43 8.30 1.62
CA LYS A 85 -3.02 8.91 0.42
C LYS A 85 -3.20 7.90 -0.71
N ALA A 86 -2.22 7.01 -0.91
CA ALA A 86 -2.33 5.94 -1.90
C ALA A 86 -3.43 4.93 -1.55
N TYR A 87 -3.61 4.60 -0.27
CA TYR A 87 -4.72 3.74 0.19
C TYR A 87 -6.10 4.38 -0.09
N LEU A 88 -6.26 5.67 0.21
CA LEU A 88 -7.51 6.39 -0.10
C LEU A 88 -7.79 6.38 -1.61
N PHE A 89 -6.77 6.67 -2.41
CA PHE A 89 -6.90 6.65 -3.86
C PHE A 89 -7.28 5.25 -4.39
N ALA A 90 -6.65 4.20 -3.89
CA ALA A 90 -6.95 2.82 -4.28
C ALA A 90 -8.37 2.40 -3.92
N LYS A 91 -8.89 2.85 -2.78
CA LYS A 91 -10.28 2.59 -2.37
C LYS A 91 -11.31 3.14 -3.35
N GLU A 92 -11.05 4.32 -3.91
CA GLU A 92 -12.00 5.06 -4.75
C GLU A 92 -11.86 4.76 -6.25
N ASN A 93 -10.80 4.07 -6.66
CA ASN A 93 -10.45 3.89 -8.05
C ASN A 93 -10.29 2.42 -8.42
N LYS A 94 -10.74 2.07 -9.64
CA LYS A 94 -10.56 0.72 -10.18
C LYS A 94 -9.08 0.41 -10.43
N LEU A 95 -8.71 -0.86 -10.30
CA LEU A 95 -7.37 -1.33 -10.62
C LEU A 95 -7.15 -1.31 -12.14
N THR A 96 -6.42 -0.30 -12.60
CA THR A 96 -5.94 -0.14 -13.97
C THR A 96 -4.45 0.17 -13.94
N GLN A 97 -3.74 -0.03 -15.05
CA GLN A 97 -2.32 0.37 -15.13
C GLN A 97 -2.12 1.85 -14.80
N LYS A 98 -2.99 2.72 -15.32
CA LYS A 98 -2.93 4.16 -15.05
C LYS A 98 -3.08 4.46 -13.55
N ASN A 99 -4.08 3.87 -12.90
CA ASN A 99 -4.35 4.09 -11.48
C ASN A 99 -3.26 3.46 -10.59
N PHE A 100 -2.70 2.33 -11.00
CA PHE A 100 -1.56 1.73 -10.33
C PHE A 100 -0.33 2.65 -10.34
N LEU A 101 -0.01 3.24 -11.48
CA LEU A 101 1.10 4.21 -11.59
C LEU A 101 0.81 5.50 -10.82
N GLN A 102 -0.44 5.94 -10.76
CA GLN A 102 -0.84 7.08 -9.95
C GLN A 102 -0.67 6.80 -8.44
N ALA A 103 -1.04 5.61 -7.98
CA ALA A 103 -0.80 5.19 -6.61
C ALA A 103 0.71 5.13 -6.29
N HIS A 104 1.51 4.60 -7.21
CA HIS A 104 2.98 4.60 -7.10
C HIS A 104 3.54 6.03 -6.99
N LEU A 105 3.01 6.98 -7.75
CA LEU A 105 3.41 8.39 -7.66
C LEU A 105 3.15 8.94 -6.25
N PHE A 106 2.01 8.64 -5.64
CA PHE A 106 1.73 9.06 -4.25
C PHE A 106 2.70 8.45 -3.24
N ILE A 107 2.89 7.12 -3.27
CA ILE A 107 3.77 6.42 -2.33
C ILE A 107 5.22 6.91 -2.44
N SER A 108 5.67 7.20 -3.65
CA SER A 108 7.06 7.53 -3.93
C SER A 108 7.42 9.00 -3.77
N ALA A 109 6.47 9.86 -3.39
CA ALA A 109 6.65 11.32 -3.38
C ALA A 109 7.84 11.78 -2.51
N HIS A 110 8.05 11.18 -1.33
CA HIS A 110 9.17 11.46 -0.44
C HIS A 110 10.22 10.32 -0.38
N LEU A 111 10.13 9.34 -1.27
CA LEU A 111 11.04 8.19 -1.33
C LEU A 111 11.96 8.20 -2.56
N LEU A 112 11.47 8.68 -3.69
CA LEU A 112 12.17 8.60 -4.97
C LEU A 112 12.34 9.96 -5.62
N PRO A 113 13.38 10.14 -6.45
CA PRO A 113 13.50 11.32 -7.32
C PRO A 113 12.28 11.45 -8.24
N LYS A 114 11.88 12.67 -8.55
CA LYS A 114 10.67 12.97 -9.36
C LYS A 114 10.60 12.19 -10.69
N VAL A 115 11.73 11.97 -11.34
CA VAL A 115 11.82 11.24 -12.61
C VAL A 115 11.49 9.74 -12.50
N GLN A 116 11.48 9.19 -11.29
CA GLN A 116 11.19 7.78 -11.00
C GLN A 116 9.80 7.59 -10.40
N GLN A 117 9.09 8.66 -10.05
CA GLN A 117 7.78 8.60 -9.44
C GLN A 117 6.69 8.29 -10.48
N GLY A 118 5.82 7.33 -10.20
CA GLY A 118 4.69 6.98 -11.05
C GLY A 118 5.06 6.38 -12.41
N VAL A 119 6.26 5.86 -12.56
CA VAL A 119 6.74 5.25 -13.81
C VAL A 119 7.24 3.82 -13.59
N ILE A 120 7.10 2.99 -14.63
CA ILE A 120 7.68 1.64 -14.62
C ILE A 120 9.19 1.76 -14.86
N ARG A 121 9.96 1.18 -13.97
CA ARG A 121 11.41 1.12 -14.11
C ARG A 121 11.81 0.28 -15.32
N THR A 122 12.76 0.80 -16.11
CA THR A 122 13.34 0.12 -17.28
C THR A 122 14.82 -0.25 -17.08
N THR A 123 15.43 0.23 -15.98
CA THR A 123 16.83 -0.03 -15.67
C THR A 123 17.00 -1.31 -14.86
N GLU A 124 18.12 -2.01 -15.06
CA GLU A 124 18.48 -3.16 -14.23
C GLU A 124 18.76 -2.73 -12.78
N MET A 125 18.42 -3.59 -11.85
CA MET A 125 18.76 -3.43 -10.44
C MET A 125 19.52 -4.64 -9.93
N LEU A 126 20.58 -4.35 -9.15
CA LEU A 126 21.27 -5.34 -8.34
C LEU A 126 20.77 -5.22 -6.89
N VAL A 127 20.41 -6.34 -6.31
CA VAL A 127 20.22 -6.45 -4.86
C VAL A 127 21.59 -6.84 -4.30
N MET A 128 22.19 -5.97 -3.52
CA MET A 128 23.43 -6.26 -2.79
C MET A 128 23.05 -6.67 -1.37
N GLU A 129 23.56 -7.85 -0.95
CA GLU A 129 23.47 -8.30 0.44
C GLU A 129 24.50 -7.58 1.33
#